data_fb3e7615c79308e1768e829722193ed6
#
_entry.id   fb3e7615c79308e1768e829722193ed6
#
_cell.length_a   1.000
_cell.length_b   1.000
_cell.length_c   1.000
_cell.angle_alpha   90.00
_cell.angle_beta   90.00
_cell.angle_gamma   90.00
#
_symmetry.space_group_name_H-M   'P 1'
#
loop_
_entity.id
_entity.type
_entity.pdbx_description
1 polymer ?
#
loop_
_entity_poly.entity_id
_entity_poly.type
_entity_poly.pdbx_seq_one_letter_code
_entity_poly.pdbx_strand_id
1 'polypeptide(L)'
;MTPQAEDSARLQDLLGEMYAERAARAETQSAVIDVVLARLRCARVSMWKFDRLGDELTLLCFASKTADGVFDTSERRLYRPEYIDYFNSLVDAATYVSVDAMNDPVLLPMRKSYLVANNVVSMLDAAFVLNNRTYGMVCCEEPQRREWTAGDTVSLRAIVNKIALLMWNAPDTVLHKTPSLPLRIQLDGEPKAPSDRRR
;
A
#
# COMPACT_ATOMS: atom_id res chain seq x y z
N MET A 1 21.25 -1.98 -19.73
CA MET A 1 20.65 -1.49 -18.46
C MET A 1 19.71 -2.56 -17.97
N THR A 2 19.66 -2.87 -16.67
CA THR A 2 18.73 -3.89 -16.18
C THR A 2 17.33 -3.27 -16.11
N PRO A 3 16.22 -4.05 -16.32
CA PRO A 3 14.85 -3.54 -16.19
C PRO A 3 14.59 -2.78 -14.87
N GLN A 4 15.27 -3.19 -13.82
CA GLN A 4 15.19 -2.58 -12.48
C GLN A 4 15.84 -1.19 -12.41
N ALA A 5 16.88 -0.93 -13.22
CA ALA A 5 17.52 0.38 -13.32
C ALA A 5 16.68 1.36 -14.16
N GLU A 6 15.98 0.85 -15.18
CA GLU A 6 15.07 1.64 -16.01
C GLU A 6 13.82 2.04 -15.23
N ASP A 7 13.21 1.10 -14.50
CA ASP A 7 12.09 1.39 -13.60
C ASP A 7 12.50 2.41 -12.52
N SER A 8 13.72 2.29 -12.02
CA SER A 8 14.28 3.20 -11.01
C SER A 8 14.47 4.63 -11.53
N ALA A 9 15.00 4.80 -12.73
CA ALA A 9 15.19 6.11 -13.35
C ALA A 9 13.83 6.74 -13.68
N ARG A 10 12.94 5.97 -14.28
CA ARG A 10 11.57 6.43 -14.60
C ARG A 10 10.78 6.88 -13.36
N LEU A 11 10.92 6.17 -12.24
CA LEU A 11 10.31 6.60 -10.97
C LEU A 11 10.90 7.93 -10.45
N GLN A 12 12.20 8.16 -10.62
CA GLN A 12 12.80 9.44 -10.21
C GLN A 12 12.27 10.61 -11.03
N ASP A 13 12.17 10.46 -12.35
CA ASP A 13 11.63 11.48 -13.22
C ASP A 13 10.16 11.79 -12.89
N LEU A 14 9.33 10.73 -12.79
CA LEU A 14 7.90 10.85 -12.48
C LEU A 14 7.64 11.51 -11.13
N LEU A 15 8.46 11.22 -10.13
CA LEU A 15 8.30 11.82 -8.79
C LEU A 15 8.85 13.24 -8.72
N GLY A 16 9.83 13.62 -9.55
CA GLY A 16 10.23 15.02 -9.75
C GLY A 16 9.08 15.87 -10.28
N GLU A 17 8.29 15.31 -11.20
CA GLU A 17 7.12 15.97 -11.78
C GLU A 17 5.93 16.10 -10.79
N MET A 18 5.79 15.18 -9.82
CA MET A 18 4.72 15.21 -8.80
C MET A 18 4.66 16.51 -7.99
N TYR A 19 5.76 17.22 -7.95
CA TYR A 19 5.88 18.41 -7.08
C TYR A 19 5.67 19.72 -7.81
N ALA A 20 5.68 19.73 -9.13
CA ALA A 20 5.64 20.97 -9.90
C ALA A 20 4.25 21.60 -10.03
N GLU A 21 3.16 20.83 -10.14
CA GLU A 21 1.81 21.38 -10.27
C GLU A 21 0.69 20.40 -9.86
N ARG A 22 -0.42 20.96 -9.36
CA ARG A 22 -1.59 20.19 -8.89
C ARG A 22 -2.29 19.35 -9.97
N ALA A 23 -2.23 19.78 -11.23
CA ALA A 23 -2.81 19.09 -12.40
C ALA A 23 -1.96 17.86 -12.79
N ALA A 24 -0.64 17.94 -12.66
CA ALA A 24 0.28 16.84 -12.91
C ALA A 24 0.16 15.69 -11.90
N ARG A 25 -0.49 15.91 -10.75
CA ARG A 25 -0.56 14.92 -9.67
C ARG A 25 -1.29 13.63 -10.08
N ALA A 26 -2.44 13.74 -10.75
CA ALA A 26 -3.23 12.58 -11.17
C ALA A 26 -2.49 11.77 -12.26
N GLU A 27 -1.88 12.45 -13.21
CA GLU A 27 -1.08 11.81 -14.26
C GLU A 27 0.13 11.10 -13.68
N THR A 28 0.82 11.74 -12.73
CA THR A 28 1.98 11.17 -12.06
C THR A 28 1.61 9.98 -11.18
N GLN A 29 0.50 10.06 -10.43
CA GLN A 29 -0.02 8.93 -9.66
C GLN A 29 -0.35 7.76 -10.57
N SER A 30 -1.03 8.01 -11.69
CA SER A 30 -1.32 7.00 -12.70
C SER A 30 -0.04 6.36 -13.25
N ALA A 31 0.96 7.15 -13.61
CA ALA A 31 2.23 6.66 -14.13
C ALA A 31 3.04 5.85 -13.11
N VAL A 32 3.03 6.26 -11.82
CA VAL A 32 3.64 5.47 -10.73
C VAL A 32 2.94 4.11 -10.58
N ILE A 33 1.61 4.09 -10.65
CA ILE A 33 0.84 2.84 -10.60
C ILE A 33 1.17 1.95 -11.81
N ASP A 34 1.35 2.52 -13.02
CA ASP A 34 1.74 1.77 -14.22
C ASP A 34 3.06 1.02 -14.04
N VAL A 35 4.03 1.62 -13.36
CA VAL A 35 5.31 0.93 -13.04
C VAL A 35 5.05 -0.30 -12.17
N VAL A 36 4.16 -0.20 -11.18
CA VAL A 36 3.81 -1.33 -10.30
C VAL A 36 3.04 -2.40 -11.07
N LEU A 37 2.01 -2.01 -11.84
CA LEU A 37 1.23 -2.91 -12.69
C LEU A 37 2.12 -3.71 -13.65
N ALA A 38 3.02 -3.03 -14.36
CA ALA A 38 3.95 -3.65 -15.30
C ALA A 38 4.92 -4.62 -14.60
N ARG A 39 5.42 -4.23 -13.41
CA ARG A 39 6.39 -5.03 -12.66
C ARG A 39 5.77 -6.26 -12.02
N LEU A 40 4.60 -6.10 -11.39
CA LEU A 40 3.91 -7.17 -10.67
C LEU A 40 2.96 -7.96 -11.57
N ARG A 41 2.58 -7.43 -12.72
CA ARG A 41 1.60 -8.01 -13.65
C ARG A 41 0.31 -8.40 -12.94
N CYS A 42 -0.19 -7.51 -12.10
CA CYS A 42 -1.43 -7.69 -11.34
C CYS A 42 -2.60 -6.96 -12.03
N ALA A 43 -3.82 -7.32 -11.64
CA ALA A 43 -5.03 -6.79 -12.27
C ALA A 43 -5.35 -5.35 -11.84
N ARG A 44 -5.00 -4.98 -10.59
CA ARG A 44 -5.23 -3.64 -10.05
C ARG A 44 -4.14 -3.27 -9.05
N VAL A 45 -3.82 -1.97 -9.01
CA VAL A 45 -2.96 -1.37 -7.97
C VAL A 45 -3.69 -0.19 -7.36
N SER A 46 -3.61 -0.04 -6.05
CA SER A 46 -4.11 1.11 -5.31
C SER A 46 -3.08 1.67 -4.34
N MET A 47 -3.11 2.98 -4.14
CA MET A 47 -2.21 3.72 -3.25
C MET A 47 -3.02 4.30 -2.10
N TRP A 48 -2.56 4.04 -0.89
CA TRP A 48 -3.22 4.40 0.36
C TRP A 48 -2.28 5.18 1.25
N LYS A 49 -2.80 6.15 1.97
CA LYS A 49 -2.06 6.84 3.04
C LYS A 49 -2.82 6.77 4.35
N PHE A 50 -2.11 6.83 5.46
CA PHE A 50 -2.77 7.10 6.72
C PHE A 50 -3.34 8.52 6.72
N ASP A 51 -4.50 8.67 7.33
CA ASP A 51 -5.21 9.93 7.47
C ASP A 51 -5.97 9.93 8.81
N ARG A 52 -6.43 11.09 9.23
CA ARG A 52 -7.29 11.23 10.42
C ARG A 52 -8.65 11.76 10.04
N LEU A 53 -9.67 11.12 10.62
CA LEU A 53 -11.03 11.65 10.59
C LEU A 53 -11.45 11.89 12.05
N GLY A 54 -11.38 13.16 12.51
CA GLY A 54 -11.40 13.47 13.94
C GLY A 54 -10.21 12.83 14.65
N ASP A 55 -10.45 12.07 15.70
CA ASP A 55 -9.42 11.38 16.47
C ASP A 55 -9.07 9.97 15.90
N GLU A 56 -9.84 9.48 14.93
CA GLU A 56 -9.64 8.15 14.39
C GLU A 56 -8.61 8.11 13.28
N LEU A 57 -7.74 7.10 13.32
CA LEU A 57 -6.79 6.79 12.26
C LEU A 57 -7.50 5.93 11.19
N THR A 58 -7.32 6.34 9.93
CA THR A 58 -7.89 5.66 8.77
C THR A 58 -6.80 5.38 7.73
N LEU A 59 -7.05 4.46 6.81
CA LEU A 59 -6.35 4.36 5.53
C LEU A 59 -7.24 4.99 4.45
N LEU A 60 -6.73 6.00 3.79
CA LEU A 60 -7.37 6.72 2.70
C LEU A 60 -6.75 6.28 1.38
N CYS A 61 -7.54 5.61 0.52
CA CYS A 61 -7.17 5.42 -0.87
C CYS A 61 -7.24 6.76 -1.59
N PHE A 62 -6.17 7.13 -2.28
CA PHE A 62 -6.11 8.40 -3.00
C PHE A 62 -5.85 8.23 -4.51
N ALA A 63 -5.51 7.01 -4.96
CA ALA A 63 -5.38 6.66 -6.36
C ALA A 63 -5.48 5.14 -6.53
N SER A 64 -6.12 4.70 -7.60
CA SER A 64 -6.09 3.31 -8.04
C SER A 64 -6.14 3.22 -9.56
N LYS A 65 -5.60 2.13 -10.12
CA LYS A 65 -5.64 1.86 -11.54
C LYS A 65 -5.71 0.37 -11.81
N THR A 66 -6.51 -0.01 -12.79
CA THR A 66 -6.62 -1.37 -13.29
C THR A 66 -5.67 -1.59 -14.47
N ALA A 67 -5.34 -2.85 -14.74
CA ALA A 67 -4.44 -3.22 -15.86
C ALA A 67 -5.00 -2.85 -17.24
N ASP A 68 -6.34 -2.75 -17.39
CA ASP A 68 -7.01 -2.27 -18.58
C ASP A 68 -7.07 -0.74 -18.70
N GLY A 69 -6.45 -0.02 -17.76
CA GLY A 69 -6.19 1.42 -17.84
C GLY A 69 -7.21 2.32 -17.12
N VAL A 70 -8.23 1.77 -16.45
CA VAL A 70 -9.19 2.59 -15.68
C VAL A 70 -8.50 3.18 -14.45
N PHE A 71 -8.31 4.50 -14.46
CA PHE A 71 -7.73 5.25 -13.35
C PHE A 71 -8.82 5.93 -12.53
N ASP A 72 -8.74 5.81 -11.19
CA ASP A 72 -9.72 6.31 -10.26
C ASP A 72 -9.03 7.00 -9.07
N THR A 73 -9.45 8.22 -8.78
CA THR A 73 -9.00 9.03 -7.63
C THR A 73 -10.11 9.25 -6.61
N SER A 74 -11.21 8.51 -6.70
CA SER A 74 -12.28 8.56 -5.69
C SER A 74 -11.77 8.07 -4.35
N GLU A 75 -12.01 8.86 -3.32
CA GLU A 75 -11.57 8.55 -1.97
C GLU A 75 -12.37 7.39 -1.38
N ARG A 76 -11.64 6.40 -0.88
CA ARG A 76 -12.18 5.28 -0.10
C ARG A 76 -11.45 5.20 1.22
N ARG A 77 -12.16 4.93 2.32
CA ARG A 77 -11.58 4.87 3.66
C ARG A 77 -11.79 3.52 4.31
N LEU A 78 -10.72 3.04 4.96
CA LEU A 78 -10.77 1.93 5.91
C LEU A 78 -10.55 2.50 7.31
N TYR A 79 -11.48 2.26 8.20
CA TYR A 79 -11.42 2.75 9.59
C TYR A 79 -10.68 1.73 10.46
N ARG A 80 -9.62 2.18 11.15
CA ARG A 80 -8.78 1.29 11.95
C ARG A 80 -9.55 0.43 12.96
N PRO A 81 -10.54 0.92 13.72
CA PRO A 81 -11.28 0.09 14.66
C PRO A 81 -11.97 -1.12 14.03
N GLU A 82 -12.41 -0.99 12.77
CA GLU A 82 -13.09 -2.07 12.03
C GLU A 82 -12.09 -3.10 11.48
N TYR A 83 -10.85 -2.70 11.21
CA TYR A 83 -9.84 -3.51 10.50
C TYR A 83 -8.51 -3.58 11.27
N ILE A 84 -8.59 -3.63 12.61
CA ILE A 84 -7.43 -3.50 13.50
C ILE A 84 -6.33 -4.55 13.23
N ASP A 85 -6.72 -5.79 12.95
CA ASP A 85 -5.76 -6.88 12.72
C ASP A 85 -5.01 -6.68 11.40
N TYR A 86 -5.69 -6.18 10.37
CA TYR A 86 -5.06 -5.83 9.10
C TYR A 86 -4.07 -4.66 9.26
N PHE A 87 -4.46 -3.59 9.97
CA PHE A 87 -3.56 -2.47 10.27
C PHE A 87 -2.32 -2.92 11.05
N ASN A 88 -2.51 -3.79 12.05
CA ASN A 88 -1.41 -4.33 12.83
C ASN A 88 -0.47 -5.17 11.97
N SER A 89 -1.00 -6.02 11.10
CA SER A 89 -0.20 -6.84 10.18
C SER A 89 0.70 -5.98 9.28
N LEU A 90 0.18 -4.88 8.74
CA LEU A 90 0.96 -3.94 7.94
C LEU A 90 2.06 -3.24 8.75
N VAL A 91 1.78 -2.89 10.00
CA VAL A 91 2.74 -2.22 10.89
C VAL A 91 3.81 -3.19 11.39
N ASP A 92 3.43 -4.46 11.63
CA ASP A 92 4.33 -5.48 12.18
C ASP A 92 5.30 -6.04 11.13
N ALA A 93 4.87 -6.18 9.87
CA ALA A 93 5.67 -6.83 8.83
C ALA A 93 6.05 -5.92 7.65
N ALA A 94 5.47 -4.72 7.55
CA ALA A 94 5.59 -3.83 6.40
C ALA A 94 5.10 -4.44 5.07
N THR A 95 4.57 -5.64 5.10
CA THR A 95 3.95 -6.34 3.97
C THR A 95 2.78 -7.18 4.46
N TYR A 96 1.80 -7.35 3.60
CA TYR A 96 0.70 -8.28 3.80
C TYR A 96 0.47 -9.10 2.54
N VAL A 97 0.32 -10.41 2.68
CA VAL A 97 0.13 -11.32 1.55
C VAL A 97 -1.08 -12.20 1.84
N SER A 98 -2.04 -12.22 0.93
CA SER A 98 -3.17 -13.13 0.97
C SER A 98 -3.41 -13.76 -0.40
N VAL A 99 -3.33 -15.08 -0.45
CA VAL A 99 -3.61 -15.89 -1.66
C VAL A 99 -5.11 -16.06 -1.87
N ASP A 100 -5.88 -16.02 -0.77
CA ASP A 100 -7.33 -16.18 -0.74
C ASP A 100 -7.94 -15.17 0.25
N ALA A 101 -8.00 -13.93 -0.16
CA ALA A 101 -8.50 -12.81 0.66
C ALA A 101 -9.95 -13.02 1.14
N MET A 102 -10.75 -13.75 0.35
CA MET A 102 -12.14 -14.03 0.69
C MET A 102 -12.30 -14.94 1.92
N ASN A 103 -11.30 -15.75 2.21
CA ASN A 103 -11.29 -16.69 3.34
C ASN A 103 -10.20 -16.36 4.38
N ASP A 104 -9.48 -15.27 4.19
CA ASP A 104 -8.43 -14.81 5.11
C ASP A 104 -9.06 -14.23 6.38
N PRO A 105 -8.79 -14.80 7.58
CA PRO A 105 -9.40 -14.34 8.84
C PRO A 105 -9.18 -12.86 9.14
N VAL A 106 -8.02 -12.31 8.77
CA VAL A 106 -7.65 -10.90 8.99
C VAL A 106 -8.47 -9.97 8.09
N LEU A 107 -8.84 -10.45 6.90
CA LEU A 107 -9.57 -9.67 5.88
C LEU A 107 -11.10 -9.88 5.92
N LEU A 108 -11.60 -10.84 6.72
CA LEU A 108 -13.05 -11.10 6.83
C LEU A 108 -13.88 -9.85 7.14
N PRO A 109 -13.45 -8.92 8.00
CA PRO A 109 -14.22 -7.70 8.26
C PRO A 109 -14.47 -6.85 7.00
N MET A 110 -13.52 -6.81 6.06
CA MET A 110 -13.64 -6.04 4.81
C MET A 110 -14.24 -6.84 3.64
N ARG A 111 -14.61 -8.10 3.85
CA ARG A 111 -15.07 -8.98 2.78
C ARG A 111 -16.22 -8.39 1.97
N LYS A 112 -17.28 -7.91 2.63
CA LYS A 112 -18.47 -7.35 1.95
C LYS A 112 -18.22 -5.93 1.46
N SER A 113 -17.61 -5.10 2.28
CA SER A 113 -17.45 -3.66 2.02
C SER A 113 -16.37 -3.35 0.98
N TYR A 114 -15.35 -4.21 0.87
CA TYR A 114 -14.22 -3.97 0.00
C TYR A 114 -13.94 -5.12 -0.98
N LEU A 115 -13.71 -6.35 -0.49
CA LEU A 115 -13.23 -7.44 -1.35
C LEU A 115 -14.26 -7.83 -2.42
N VAL A 116 -15.51 -8.08 -2.02
CA VAL A 116 -16.58 -8.41 -2.97
C VAL A 116 -16.90 -7.23 -3.88
N ALA A 117 -17.01 -6.02 -3.33
CA ALA A 117 -17.34 -4.82 -4.08
C ALA A 117 -16.30 -4.49 -5.17
N ASN A 118 -15.03 -4.85 -4.95
CA ASN A 118 -13.93 -4.61 -5.88
C ASN A 118 -13.43 -5.87 -6.60
N ASN A 119 -14.11 -7.01 -6.44
CA ASN A 119 -13.73 -8.30 -7.02
C ASN A 119 -12.28 -8.70 -6.68
N VAL A 120 -11.89 -8.58 -5.40
CA VAL A 120 -10.55 -8.93 -4.91
C VAL A 120 -10.56 -10.32 -4.32
N VAL A 121 -9.77 -11.23 -4.89
CA VAL A 121 -9.63 -12.62 -4.43
C VAL A 121 -8.24 -12.86 -3.83
N SER A 122 -7.20 -12.23 -4.33
CA SER A 122 -5.87 -12.27 -3.69
C SER A 122 -5.22 -10.89 -3.70
N MET A 123 -4.31 -10.64 -2.75
CA MET A 123 -3.67 -9.34 -2.62
C MET A 123 -2.25 -9.44 -2.05
N LEU A 124 -1.41 -8.49 -2.45
CA LEU A 124 -0.08 -8.25 -1.92
C LEU A 124 0.07 -6.77 -1.62
N ASP A 125 0.32 -6.43 -0.36
CA ASP A 125 0.52 -5.07 0.11
C ASP A 125 1.95 -4.84 0.57
N ALA A 126 2.45 -3.63 0.34
CA ALA A 126 3.68 -3.17 0.94
C ALA A 126 3.52 -1.76 1.51
N ALA A 127 3.96 -1.57 2.73
CA ALA A 127 3.85 -0.32 3.46
C ALA A 127 4.92 0.70 3.05
N PHE A 128 4.55 1.98 3.00
CA PHE A 128 5.49 3.10 2.94
C PHE A 128 6.18 3.25 4.31
N VAL A 129 7.41 2.75 4.42
CA VAL A 129 8.17 2.81 5.66
C VAL A 129 9.32 3.79 5.52
N LEU A 130 9.41 4.74 6.46
CA LEU A 130 10.51 5.68 6.55
C LEU A 130 10.80 6.00 8.02
N ASN A 131 12.08 6.06 8.40
CA ASN A 131 12.49 6.34 9.78
C ASN A 131 11.73 5.45 10.80
N ASN A 132 11.61 4.17 10.49
CA ASN A 132 10.89 3.17 11.28
C ASN A 132 9.42 3.52 11.56
N ARG A 133 8.76 4.21 10.64
CA ARG A 133 7.34 4.56 10.71
C ARG A 133 6.64 4.25 9.39
N THR A 134 5.41 3.77 9.50
CA THR A 134 4.53 3.47 8.37
C THR A 134 3.60 4.65 8.10
N TYR A 135 3.50 5.07 6.84
CA TYR A 135 2.71 6.22 6.40
C TYR A 135 1.53 5.87 5.48
N GLY A 136 1.46 4.63 5.05
CA GLY A 136 0.47 4.13 4.11
C GLY A 136 0.99 2.88 3.41
N MET A 137 0.42 2.55 2.25
CA MET A 137 0.79 1.35 1.50
C MET A 137 0.47 1.46 0.00
N VAL A 138 1.07 0.56 -0.77
CA VAL A 138 0.62 0.18 -2.10
C VAL A 138 0.03 -1.22 -2.01
N CYS A 139 -1.15 -1.42 -2.60
CA CYS A 139 -1.85 -2.68 -2.67
C CYS A 139 -1.92 -3.16 -4.12
N CYS A 140 -1.50 -4.41 -4.37
CA CYS A 140 -1.65 -5.13 -5.63
C CYS A 140 -2.73 -6.19 -5.47
N GLU A 141 -3.70 -6.22 -6.39
CA GLU A 141 -4.91 -7.03 -6.24
C GLU A 141 -5.20 -7.84 -7.50
N GLU A 142 -5.77 -9.03 -7.29
CA GLU A 142 -6.18 -9.96 -8.33
C GLU A 142 -7.62 -10.44 -8.15
N PRO A 143 -8.39 -10.61 -9.24
CA PRO A 143 -9.74 -11.15 -9.20
C PRO A 143 -9.76 -12.69 -9.13
N GLN A 144 -8.63 -13.32 -8.96
CA GLN A 144 -8.45 -14.77 -8.84
C GLN A 144 -7.36 -15.10 -7.83
N ARG A 145 -7.33 -16.36 -7.39
CA ARG A 145 -6.25 -16.82 -6.52
C ARG A 145 -4.90 -16.69 -7.22
N ARG A 146 -3.95 -16.10 -6.51
CA ARG A 146 -2.58 -15.96 -6.98
C ARG A 146 -1.60 -16.26 -5.85
N GLU A 147 -0.65 -17.12 -6.14
CA GLU A 147 0.52 -17.34 -5.29
C GLU A 147 1.52 -16.21 -5.54
N TRP A 148 1.57 -15.27 -4.62
CA TRP A 148 2.55 -14.20 -4.65
C TRP A 148 3.92 -14.74 -4.28
N THR A 149 4.88 -14.63 -5.18
CA THR A 149 6.23 -15.14 -4.97
C THR A 149 7.04 -14.25 -4.02
N ALA A 150 8.12 -14.79 -3.45
CA ALA A 150 9.09 -13.97 -2.72
C ALA A 150 9.68 -12.86 -3.61
N GLY A 151 9.83 -13.13 -4.93
CA GLY A 151 10.26 -12.13 -5.91
C GLY A 151 9.27 -10.99 -6.10
N ASP A 152 7.95 -11.28 -6.08
CA ASP A 152 6.89 -10.25 -6.13
C ASP A 152 6.98 -9.35 -4.90
N THR A 153 7.07 -9.94 -3.71
CA THR A 153 7.17 -9.20 -2.44
C THR A 153 8.41 -8.31 -2.40
N VAL A 154 9.58 -8.85 -2.78
CA VAL A 154 10.84 -8.08 -2.83
C VAL A 154 10.74 -6.93 -3.85
N SER A 155 10.15 -7.20 -5.02
CA SER A 155 9.97 -6.19 -6.07
C SER A 155 9.04 -5.07 -5.63
N LEU A 156 7.89 -5.39 -5.04
CA LEU A 156 6.95 -4.39 -4.54
C LEU A 156 7.58 -3.54 -3.44
N ARG A 157 8.23 -4.16 -2.45
CA ARG A 157 8.93 -3.45 -1.37
C ARG A 157 10.00 -2.49 -1.89
N ALA A 158 10.80 -2.91 -2.88
CA ALA A 158 11.83 -2.07 -3.46
C ALA A 158 11.24 -0.80 -4.12
N ILE A 159 10.15 -0.96 -4.88
CA ILE A 159 9.43 0.16 -5.49
C ILE A 159 8.86 1.09 -4.42
N VAL A 160 8.13 0.52 -3.45
CA VAL A 160 7.47 1.28 -2.39
C VAL A 160 8.45 2.05 -1.51
N ASN A 161 9.58 1.45 -1.16
CA ASN A 161 10.63 2.13 -0.40
C ASN A 161 11.23 3.31 -1.19
N LYS A 162 11.40 3.16 -2.50
CA LYS A 162 11.88 4.24 -3.35
C LYS A 162 10.86 5.38 -3.43
N ILE A 163 9.58 5.07 -3.60
CA ILE A 163 8.49 6.06 -3.59
C ILE A 163 8.51 6.81 -2.24
N ALA A 164 8.57 6.09 -1.12
CA ALA A 164 8.59 6.70 0.20
C ALA A 164 9.78 7.68 0.39
N LEU A 165 10.98 7.27 -0.03
CA LEU A 165 12.18 8.10 0.07
C LEU A 165 12.07 9.38 -0.79
N LEU A 166 11.55 9.25 -2.01
CA LEU A 166 11.41 10.38 -2.92
C LEU A 166 10.31 11.33 -2.42
N MET A 167 9.19 10.80 -1.93
CA MET A 167 8.15 11.61 -1.31
C MET A 167 8.64 12.32 -0.06
N TRP A 168 9.55 11.75 0.72
CA TRP A 168 10.11 12.37 1.92
C TRP A 168 11.05 13.54 1.60
N ASN A 169 11.89 13.37 0.58
CA ASN A 169 12.92 14.35 0.23
C ASN A 169 12.36 15.58 -0.49
N ALA A 170 11.12 15.54 -0.93
CA ALA A 170 10.53 16.68 -1.60
C ALA A 170 10.04 17.74 -0.60
N PRO A 171 10.28 19.02 -0.82
CA PRO A 171 9.79 20.10 0.04
C PRO A 171 8.26 20.11 0.05
N ASP A 172 7.65 20.33 1.21
CA ASP A 172 6.19 20.38 1.41
C ASP A 172 5.40 19.09 1.12
N THR A 173 6.03 17.94 1.34
CA THR A 173 5.41 16.67 1.00
C THR A 173 4.22 16.29 1.86
N VAL A 174 3.31 15.55 1.20
CA VAL A 174 2.17 14.90 1.82
C VAL A 174 2.60 14.03 3.01
N LEU A 175 3.77 13.37 2.96
CA LEU A 175 4.22 12.48 4.03
C LEU A 175 4.56 13.20 5.34
N HIS A 176 5.09 14.43 5.31
CA HIS A 176 5.37 15.21 6.53
C HIS A 176 4.11 15.55 7.32
N LYS A 177 2.97 15.65 6.63
CA LYS A 177 1.65 15.95 7.21
C LYS A 177 0.80 14.68 7.41
N THR A 178 1.29 13.52 6.92
CA THR A 178 0.56 12.25 7.02
C THR A 178 0.77 11.64 8.40
N PRO A 179 -0.28 11.25 9.12
CA PRO A 179 -0.15 10.46 10.33
C PRO A 179 0.64 9.19 10.05
N SER A 180 1.41 8.74 11.03
CA SER A 180 2.23 7.53 10.86
C SER A 180 2.17 6.66 12.10
N LEU A 181 2.32 5.35 11.92
CA LEU A 181 2.45 4.37 12.98
C LEU A 181 3.89 3.88 13.09
N PRO A 182 4.41 3.64 14.31
CA PRO A 182 5.72 3.01 14.46
C PRO A 182 5.68 1.59 13.88
N LEU A 183 6.67 1.25 13.07
CA LEU A 183 6.86 -0.11 12.56
C LEU A 183 7.28 -1.01 13.73
N ARG A 184 6.59 -2.13 13.92
CA ARG A 184 6.89 -3.14 14.93
C ARG A 184 7.47 -4.37 14.26
N ILE A 185 8.74 -4.32 13.89
CA ILE A 185 9.43 -5.52 13.40
C ILE A 185 9.57 -6.47 14.58
N GLN A 186 8.92 -7.62 14.55
CA GLN A 186 9.25 -8.73 15.45
C GLN A 186 10.65 -9.20 15.08
N LEU A 187 11.61 -8.99 15.97
CA LEU A 187 12.88 -9.71 15.90
C LEU A 187 12.56 -11.18 16.21
N ASP A 188 13.00 -12.09 15.35
CA ASP A 188 12.82 -13.53 15.56
C ASP A 188 13.32 -13.92 16.96
N GLY A 189 12.39 -14.28 17.85
CA GLY A 189 12.70 -14.68 19.23
C GLY A 189 11.90 -14.00 20.33
N GLU A 190 11.13 -12.96 20.08
CA GLU A 190 10.23 -12.41 21.10
C GLU A 190 8.89 -13.17 21.12
N PRO A 191 8.42 -13.64 22.30
CA PRO A 191 7.13 -14.30 22.41
C PRO A 191 6.01 -13.30 22.08
N LYS A 192 5.05 -13.70 21.24
CA LYS A 192 3.82 -12.92 21.02
C LYS A 192 3.21 -12.52 22.36
N ALA A 193 3.04 -11.22 22.58
CA ALA A 193 2.29 -10.75 23.73
C ALA A 193 0.90 -11.41 23.72
N PRO A 194 0.42 -11.95 24.86
CA PRO A 194 -0.87 -12.60 24.91
C PRO A 194 -1.95 -11.60 24.49
N SER A 195 -2.77 -11.98 23.51
CA SER A 195 -3.94 -11.22 23.12
C SER A 195 -4.83 -11.06 24.37
N ASP A 196 -4.97 -9.83 24.85
CA ASP A 196 -5.84 -9.50 26.00
C ASP A 196 -7.29 -9.74 25.59
N ARG A 197 -7.73 -11.00 25.74
CA ARG A 197 -9.14 -11.38 25.64
C ARG A 197 -9.81 -10.94 26.93
N ARG A 198 -10.18 -9.68 27.03
CA ARG A 198 -11.12 -9.27 28.06
C ARG A 198 -12.52 -9.64 27.63
N ARG A 199 -13.13 -10.42 28.50
CA ARG A 199 -14.52 -10.87 28.51
C ARG A 199 -15.49 -9.68 28.55
#